data_b1e2a743efa4e8f7ec78df7412c96bd4
#
_entry.id   b1e2a743efa4e8f7ec78df7412c96bd4
#
_cell.length_a   1.000
_cell.length_b   1.000
_cell.length_c   1.000
_cell.angle_alpha   90.00
_cell.angle_beta   90.00
_cell.angle_gamma   90.00
#
_symmetry.space_group_name_H-M   'P 1'
#
loop_
_entity.id
_entity.type
_entity.pdbx_description
1 polymer ?
#
loop_
_entity_poly.entity_id
_entity_poly.type
_entity_poly.pdbx_seq_one_letter_code
_entity_poly.pdbx_strand_id
1 'polypeptide(L)'
;MSIKASVFIATSLDGFIARADGDLDWLSGGESASTEQDFGYQEFMDSVDTIVIGRNTFEPVLTFDTWPYSGKKVVVLSSRPSAVPPHLTDSVEWLSLPPQHLVERLASQGATHLYVDGGKTIQGFLNAGLINELIITRIPILIGTGIPLFGPLNHDVRLTHIATQQFENGYVQSRYRIADG
;
A
#
# COMPACT_ATOMS: atom_id res chain seq x y z
N MET A 1 -10.06 20.17 -7.18
CA MET A 1 -10.53 18.83 -6.82
C MET A 1 -9.46 18.12 -6.02
N SER A 2 -9.83 17.63 -4.87
CA SER A 2 -8.88 16.91 -4.02
C SER A 2 -8.85 15.43 -4.41
N ILE A 3 -7.64 14.89 -4.58
CA ILE A 3 -7.42 13.48 -4.79
C ILE A 3 -7.23 12.82 -3.42
N LYS A 4 -7.79 11.63 -3.24
CA LYS A 4 -7.64 10.87 -2.00
C LYS A 4 -6.53 9.83 -2.18
N ALA A 5 -5.69 9.65 -1.16
CA ALA A 5 -4.67 8.63 -1.14
C ALA A 5 -4.82 7.78 0.12
N SER A 6 -4.90 6.48 -0.07
CA SER A 6 -5.13 5.51 1.01
C SER A 6 -4.07 4.44 1.04
N VAL A 7 -3.82 3.91 2.23
CA VAL A 7 -2.96 2.76 2.47
C VAL A 7 -3.82 1.61 2.96
N PHE A 8 -3.67 0.44 2.35
CA PHE A 8 -4.32 -0.79 2.79
C PHE A 8 -3.24 -1.86 2.86
N ILE A 9 -2.82 -2.23 4.07
CA ILE A 9 -1.64 -3.07 4.22
C ILE A 9 -1.73 -3.91 5.49
N ALA A 10 -1.06 -5.07 5.47
CA ALA A 10 -0.90 -5.93 6.63
C ALA A 10 0.51 -5.76 7.20
N THR A 11 0.61 -5.79 8.53
CA THR A 11 1.89 -5.73 9.23
C THR A 11 1.99 -6.82 10.29
N SER A 12 3.22 -7.18 10.66
CA SER A 12 3.46 -7.90 11.90
C SER A 12 3.07 -7.00 13.08
N LEU A 13 2.92 -7.59 14.26
CA LEU A 13 2.62 -6.79 15.45
C LEU A 13 3.69 -5.76 15.73
N ASP A 14 4.95 -6.08 15.43
CA ASP A 14 6.08 -5.16 15.60
C ASP A 14 6.29 -4.21 14.42
N GLY A 15 5.36 -4.14 13.47
CA GLY A 15 5.28 -3.04 12.50
C GLY A 15 6.01 -3.25 11.18
N PHE A 16 6.36 -4.48 10.83
CA PHE A 16 7.04 -4.77 9.57
C PHE A 16 6.06 -5.22 8.51
N ILE A 17 6.30 -4.83 7.25
CA ILE A 17 5.45 -5.21 6.12
C ILE A 17 6.00 -6.39 5.34
N ALA A 18 7.28 -6.68 5.51
CA ALA A 18 7.97 -7.80 4.85
C ALA A 18 9.24 -8.13 5.62
N ARG A 19 9.80 -9.29 5.36
CA ARG A 19 11.14 -9.61 5.85
C ARG A 19 12.17 -8.73 5.13
N ALA A 20 13.40 -8.71 5.65
CA ALA A 20 14.45 -7.87 5.08
C ALA A 20 14.71 -8.13 3.59
N ASP A 21 14.50 -9.36 3.14
CA ASP A 21 14.64 -9.76 1.73
C ASP A 21 13.36 -9.57 0.90
N GLY A 22 12.30 -9.02 1.52
CA GLY A 22 11.01 -8.81 0.87
C GLY A 22 10.04 -9.97 0.97
N ASP A 23 10.43 -11.08 1.60
CA ASP A 23 9.58 -12.25 1.72
C ASP A 23 8.37 -11.98 2.62
N LEU A 24 7.24 -12.56 2.26
CA LEU A 24 5.96 -12.43 2.94
C LEU A 24 5.47 -13.76 3.52
N ASP A 25 6.38 -14.69 3.78
CA ASP A 25 6.05 -16.03 4.26
C ASP A 25 5.24 -16.03 5.56
N TRP A 26 5.42 -15.00 6.38
CA TRP A 26 4.70 -14.85 7.65
C TRP A 26 3.23 -14.43 7.48
N LEU A 27 2.84 -13.90 6.31
CA LEU A 27 1.47 -13.49 6.03
C LEU A 27 0.52 -14.69 5.89
N SER A 28 1.01 -15.79 5.35
CA SER A 28 0.22 -16.98 5.07
C SER A 28 0.37 -18.07 6.14
N GLY A 29 1.01 -17.75 7.26
CA GLY A 29 1.47 -18.73 8.26
C GLY A 29 0.42 -19.28 9.21
N GLY A 30 -0.86 -19.15 8.94
CA GLY A 30 -1.88 -19.73 9.79
C GLY A 30 -2.66 -20.84 9.08
N GLU A 31 -2.68 -22.03 9.65
CA GLU A 31 -3.51 -23.13 9.18
C GLU A 31 -4.99 -22.78 9.17
N SER A 32 -5.35 -21.67 9.75
CA SER A 32 -6.72 -21.18 9.85
C SER A 32 -7.02 -19.99 8.95
N ALA A 33 -6.15 -19.71 7.97
CA ALA A 33 -6.44 -18.69 6.98
C ALA A 33 -7.60 -19.18 6.12
N SER A 34 -8.81 -18.78 6.48
CA SER A 34 -9.98 -18.97 5.66
C SER A 34 -9.72 -18.29 4.33
N THR A 35 -9.72 -19.05 3.24
CA THR A 35 -9.54 -18.50 1.89
C THR A 35 -10.71 -17.60 1.48
N GLU A 36 -11.76 -17.56 2.29
CA GLU A 36 -12.96 -16.77 2.02
C GLU A 36 -12.86 -15.35 2.59
N GLN A 37 -11.93 -15.10 3.54
CA GLN A 37 -11.82 -13.79 4.18
C GLN A 37 -10.75 -12.96 3.49
N ASP A 38 -11.17 -11.86 2.84
CA ASP A 38 -10.26 -10.94 2.18
C ASP A 38 -10.00 -9.65 2.96
N PHE A 39 -10.56 -9.53 4.17
CA PHE A 39 -10.38 -8.38 5.07
C PHE A 39 -10.81 -7.05 4.46
N GLY A 40 -11.75 -7.06 3.51
CA GLY A 40 -12.23 -5.86 2.84
C GLY A 40 -11.38 -5.43 1.65
N TYR A 41 -10.43 -6.25 1.22
CA TYR A 41 -9.51 -5.90 0.13
C TYR A 41 -10.24 -5.63 -1.18
N GLN A 42 -11.21 -6.46 -1.56
CA GLN A 42 -11.94 -6.27 -2.82
C GLN A 42 -12.76 -4.98 -2.82
N GLU A 43 -13.45 -4.71 -1.71
CA GLU A 43 -14.20 -3.46 -1.56
C GLU A 43 -13.28 -2.24 -1.66
N PHE A 44 -12.09 -2.34 -1.03
CA PHE A 44 -11.10 -1.29 -1.12
C PHE A 44 -10.61 -1.11 -2.56
N MET A 45 -10.27 -2.21 -3.25
CA MET A 45 -9.79 -2.16 -4.63
C MET A 45 -10.84 -1.56 -5.57
N ASP A 46 -12.12 -1.84 -5.33
CA ASP A 46 -13.20 -1.26 -6.14
C ASP A 46 -13.31 0.26 -5.97
N SER A 47 -12.79 0.79 -4.86
CA SER A 47 -12.86 2.23 -4.57
C SER A 47 -11.70 3.03 -5.15
N VAL A 48 -10.60 2.39 -5.56
CA VAL A 48 -9.40 3.08 -6.06
C VAL A 48 -9.32 2.96 -7.58
N ASP A 49 -8.72 3.96 -8.21
CA ASP A 49 -8.53 3.97 -9.66
C ASP A 49 -7.05 3.87 -10.07
N THR A 50 -6.14 4.16 -9.18
CA THR A 50 -4.70 4.18 -9.47
C THR A 50 -3.92 3.58 -8.33
N ILE A 51 -2.95 2.73 -8.66
CA ILE A 51 -2.03 2.13 -7.68
C ILE A 51 -0.67 2.82 -7.83
N VAL A 52 -0.11 3.26 -6.70
CA VAL A 52 1.23 3.86 -6.65
C VAL A 52 2.11 2.95 -5.81
N ILE A 53 3.10 2.34 -6.44
CA ILE A 53 3.98 1.38 -5.76
C ILE A 53 5.44 1.69 -6.08
N GLY A 54 6.33 1.22 -5.19
CA GLY A 54 7.76 1.25 -5.45
C GLY A 54 8.20 0.04 -6.26
N ARG A 55 9.43 0.07 -6.76
CA ARG A 55 10.01 -1.01 -7.53
C ARG A 55 10.02 -2.35 -6.78
N ASN A 56 10.40 -2.30 -5.50
CA ASN A 56 10.53 -3.51 -4.68
C ASN A 56 9.18 -4.19 -4.42
N THR A 57 8.09 -3.46 -4.54
CA THR A 57 6.74 -4.01 -4.47
C THR A 57 6.26 -4.51 -5.83
N PHE A 58 6.62 -3.79 -6.89
CA PHE A 58 6.20 -4.12 -8.25
C PHE A 58 6.81 -5.43 -8.76
N GLU A 59 8.12 -5.62 -8.60
CA GLU A 59 8.81 -6.78 -9.15
C GLU A 59 8.23 -8.11 -8.66
N PRO A 60 7.97 -8.30 -7.34
CA PRO A 60 7.32 -9.54 -6.90
C PRO A 60 5.93 -9.78 -7.46
N VAL A 61 5.16 -8.71 -7.70
CA VAL A 61 3.80 -8.83 -8.22
C VAL A 61 3.81 -9.38 -9.65
N LEU A 62 4.87 -9.13 -10.42
CA LEU A 62 5.02 -9.67 -11.76
C LEU A 62 5.13 -11.20 -11.79
N THR A 63 5.48 -11.81 -10.66
CA THR A 63 5.59 -13.28 -10.54
C THR A 63 4.26 -13.95 -10.21
N PHE A 64 3.21 -13.18 -9.92
CA PHE A 64 1.90 -13.74 -9.59
C PHE A 64 1.24 -14.32 -10.83
N ASP A 65 0.49 -15.40 -10.66
CA ASP A 65 -0.24 -16.05 -11.76
C ASP A 65 -1.27 -15.12 -12.40
N THR A 66 -1.86 -14.24 -11.59
CA THR A 66 -2.86 -13.29 -12.04
C THR A 66 -2.43 -11.87 -11.68
N TRP A 67 -2.55 -10.94 -12.64
CA TRP A 67 -2.26 -9.54 -12.41
C TRP A 67 -3.32 -8.95 -11.47
N PRO A 68 -2.95 -8.54 -10.23
CA PRO A 68 -3.96 -8.13 -9.23
C PRO A 68 -4.55 -6.75 -9.49
N TYR A 69 -4.00 -5.98 -10.42
CA TYR A 69 -4.41 -4.59 -10.66
C TYR A 69 -5.15 -4.42 -11.98
N SER A 70 -5.79 -5.46 -12.48
CA SER A 70 -6.55 -5.41 -13.74
C SER A 70 -7.57 -4.28 -13.71
N GLY A 71 -7.62 -3.50 -14.80
CA GLY A 71 -8.54 -2.39 -14.91
C GLY A 71 -8.10 -1.12 -14.17
N LYS A 72 -6.92 -1.14 -13.56
CA LYS A 72 -6.38 0.02 -12.82
C LYS A 72 -5.11 0.52 -13.48
N LYS A 73 -4.84 1.81 -13.34
CA LYS A 73 -3.54 2.36 -13.69
C LYS A 73 -2.55 2.07 -12.57
N VAL A 74 -1.33 1.69 -12.94
CA VAL A 74 -0.26 1.44 -11.97
C VAL A 74 0.89 2.38 -12.28
N VAL A 75 1.33 3.12 -11.26
CA VAL A 75 2.52 3.96 -11.33
C VAL A 75 3.59 3.33 -10.45
N VAL A 76 4.73 3.03 -11.03
CA VAL A 76 5.90 2.55 -10.28
C VAL A 76 6.85 3.71 -10.08
N LEU A 77 7.07 4.08 -8.82
CA LEU A 77 8.01 5.13 -8.46
C LEU A 77 9.40 4.56 -8.32
N SER A 78 10.29 4.90 -9.23
CA SER A 78 11.68 4.47 -9.19
C SER A 78 12.52 5.34 -10.10
N SER A 79 13.75 5.63 -9.67
CA SER A 79 14.75 6.29 -10.51
C SER A 79 15.38 5.32 -11.52
N ARG A 80 15.10 4.02 -11.40
CA ARG A 80 15.65 2.96 -12.25
C ARG A 80 14.53 2.15 -12.88
N PRO A 81 14.02 2.57 -14.06
CA PRO A 81 12.97 1.78 -14.72
C PRO A 81 13.47 0.39 -15.06
N SER A 82 12.61 -0.59 -14.95
CA SER A 82 12.87 -1.93 -15.45
C SER A 82 11.83 -2.30 -16.50
N ALA A 83 12.06 -3.44 -17.16
CA ALA A 83 11.18 -3.87 -18.23
C ALA A 83 9.76 -4.12 -17.73
N VAL A 84 8.78 -3.61 -18.46
CA VAL A 84 7.37 -3.90 -18.22
C VAL A 84 6.94 -4.96 -19.24
N PRO A 85 6.30 -6.06 -18.80
CA PRO A 85 5.79 -7.05 -19.75
C PRO A 85 4.89 -6.39 -20.80
N PRO A 86 4.96 -6.84 -22.08
CA PRO A 86 4.21 -6.18 -23.16
C PRO A 86 2.71 -6.04 -22.91
N HIS A 87 2.11 -7.00 -22.22
CA HIS A 87 0.67 -6.95 -21.94
C HIS A 87 0.29 -5.93 -20.86
N LEU A 88 1.27 -5.32 -20.18
CA LEU A 88 1.04 -4.33 -19.13
C LEU A 88 1.45 -2.91 -19.51
N THR A 89 2.00 -2.71 -20.73
CA THR A 89 2.56 -1.41 -21.12
C THR A 89 1.54 -0.28 -21.13
N ASP A 90 0.27 -0.59 -21.37
CA ASP A 90 -0.78 0.42 -21.40
C ASP A 90 -1.26 0.81 -19.99
N SER A 91 -1.03 -0.03 -18.99
CA SER A 91 -1.53 0.19 -17.64
C SER A 91 -0.45 0.53 -16.63
N VAL A 92 0.83 0.28 -16.93
CA VAL A 92 1.95 0.51 -16.01
C VAL A 92 2.85 1.61 -16.55
N GLU A 93 3.12 2.61 -15.71
CA GLU A 93 4.00 3.73 -16.04
C GLU A 93 5.09 3.84 -14.98
N TRP A 94 6.35 4.00 -15.41
CA TRP A 94 7.47 4.27 -14.52
C TRP A 94 7.69 5.76 -14.43
N LEU A 95 7.72 6.29 -13.20
CA LEU A 95 7.95 7.72 -12.97
C LEU A 95 8.97 7.90 -11.86
N SER A 96 9.75 8.96 -11.97
CA SER A 96 10.66 9.41 -10.92
C SER A 96 10.30 10.84 -10.57
N LEU A 97 9.31 10.99 -9.70
CA LEU A 97 8.79 12.29 -9.27
C LEU A 97 8.65 12.33 -7.75
N PRO A 98 8.85 13.50 -7.14
CA PRO A 98 8.48 13.67 -5.72
C PRO A 98 6.98 13.41 -5.54
N PRO A 99 6.55 12.93 -4.36
CA PRO A 99 5.13 12.61 -4.14
C PRO A 99 4.17 13.73 -4.48
N GLN A 100 4.49 14.97 -4.13
CA GLN A 100 3.63 16.13 -4.42
C GLN A 100 3.40 16.29 -5.93
N HIS A 101 4.47 16.23 -6.72
CA HIS A 101 4.37 16.37 -8.18
C HIS A 101 3.63 15.20 -8.80
N LEU A 102 3.82 14.00 -8.26
CA LEU A 102 3.10 12.82 -8.74
C LEU A 102 1.61 12.96 -8.53
N VAL A 103 1.18 13.37 -7.33
CA VAL A 103 -0.24 13.56 -7.02
C VAL A 103 -0.86 14.61 -7.95
N GLU A 104 -0.17 15.71 -8.18
CA GLU A 104 -0.64 16.76 -9.08
C GLU A 104 -0.80 16.23 -10.51
N ARG A 105 0.19 15.47 -10.99
CA ARG A 105 0.14 14.88 -12.33
C ARG A 105 -1.03 13.90 -12.46
N LEU A 106 -1.20 13.01 -11.49
CA LEU A 106 -2.28 12.02 -11.53
C LEU A 106 -3.66 12.68 -11.43
N ALA A 107 -3.79 13.70 -10.59
CA ALA A 107 -5.04 14.46 -10.49
C ALA A 107 -5.37 15.13 -11.82
N SER A 108 -4.37 15.68 -12.53
CA SER A 108 -4.59 16.30 -13.83
C SER A 108 -5.00 15.29 -14.90
N GLN A 109 -4.72 14.00 -14.69
CA GLN A 109 -5.11 12.92 -15.59
C GLN A 109 -6.44 12.28 -15.21
N GLY A 110 -7.13 12.80 -14.18
CA GLY A 110 -8.44 12.33 -13.77
C GLY A 110 -8.45 11.32 -12.63
N ALA A 111 -7.29 11.02 -12.04
CA ALA A 111 -7.24 10.13 -10.87
C ALA A 111 -7.97 10.76 -9.69
N THR A 112 -8.75 9.97 -8.96
CA THR A 112 -9.52 10.44 -7.80
C THR A 112 -9.16 9.75 -6.50
N HIS A 113 -8.70 8.49 -6.57
CA HIS A 113 -8.38 7.73 -5.37
C HIS A 113 -7.18 6.83 -5.63
N LEU A 114 -6.09 7.10 -4.92
CA LEU A 114 -4.84 6.36 -5.04
C LEU A 114 -4.73 5.30 -3.95
N TYR A 115 -4.23 4.13 -4.32
CA TYR A 115 -3.76 3.11 -3.40
C TYR A 115 -2.23 3.18 -3.38
N VAL A 116 -1.67 3.63 -2.26
CA VAL A 116 -0.22 3.77 -2.10
C VAL A 116 0.31 2.55 -1.34
N ASP A 117 1.27 1.85 -1.92
CA ASP A 117 1.81 0.61 -1.37
C ASP A 117 3.34 0.60 -1.41
N GLY A 118 3.94 -0.13 -0.45
CA GLY A 118 5.38 -0.22 -0.29
C GLY A 118 5.93 0.73 0.78
N GLY A 119 6.82 0.22 1.65
CA GLY A 119 7.26 0.96 2.84
C GLY A 119 7.83 2.33 2.54
N LYS A 120 8.80 2.43 1.66
CA LYS A 120 9.43 3.72 1.35
C LYS A 120 8.47 4.67 0.64
N THR A 121 7.60 4.14 -0.21
CA THR A 121 6.60 4.95 -0.93
C THR A 121 5.60 5.53 0.07
N ILE A 122 5.09 4.71 0.97
CA ILE A 122 4.15 5.16 2.01
C ILE A 122 4.82 6.21 2.90
N GLN A 123 6.06 5.96 3.33
CA GLN A 123 6.81 6.89 4.19
C GLN A 123 7.00 8.24 3.50
N GLY A 124 7.35 8.24 2.22
CA GLY A 124 7.50 9.46 1.45
C GLY A 124 6.20 10.25 1.33
N PHE A 125 5.09 9.56 1.09
CA PHE A 125 3.79 10.21 1.02
C PHE A 125 3.34 10.74 2.39
N LEU A 126 3.63 10.01 3.47
CA LEU A 126 3.32 10.49 4.83
C LEU A 126 4.10 11.75 5.16
N ASN A 127 5.39 11.78 4.85
CA ASN A 127 6.21 12.97 5.10
C ASN A 127 5.75 14.18 4.27
N ALA A 128 5.20 13.94 3.10
CA ALA A 128 4.67 15.00 2.24
C ALA A 128 3.23 15.42 2.61
N GLY A 129 2.61 14.78 3.60
CA GLY A 129 1.25 15.10 4.02
C GLY A 129 0.18 14.69 3.01
N LEU A 130 0.42 13.64 2.24
CA LEU A 130 -0.42 13.28 1.11
C LEU A 130 -1.28 12.03 1.35
N ILE A 131 -1.17 11.38 2.51
CA ILE A 131 -2.02 10.23 2.84
C ILE A 131 -3.25 10.71 3.61
N ASN A 132 -4.43 10.25 3.21
CA ASN A 132 -5.69 10.62 3.86
C ASN A 132 -6.23 9.53 4.77
N GLU A 133 -5.93 8.27 4.47
CA GLU A 133 -6.52 7.14 5.17
C GLU A 133 -5.51 5.99 5.28
N LEU A 134 -5.49 5.37 6.46
CA LEU A 134 -4.69 4.17 6.71
C LEU A 134 -5.63 3.04 7.12
N ILE A 135 -5.57 1.92 6.41
CA ILE A 135 -6.26 0.69 6.80
C ILE A 135 -5.17 -0.35 7.03
N ILE A 136 -4.93 -0.69 8.29
CA ILE A 136 -3.81 -1.54 8.69
C ILE A 136 -4.34 -2.78 9.38
N THR A 137 -3.98 -3.95 8.85
CA THR A 137 -4.28 -5.23 9.46
C THR A 137 -3.04 -5.72 10.19
N ARG A 138 -3.13 -5.84 11.51
CA ARG A 138 -2.04 -6.36 12.34
C ARG A 138 -2.21 -7.86 12.51
N ILE A 139 -1.17 -8.58 12.17
CA ILE A 139 -1.09 -10.03 12.27
C ILE A 139 -0.40 -10.36 13.58
N PRO A 140 -0.92 -11.33 14.37
CA PRO A 140 -0.37 -11.64 15.70
C PRO A 140 0.93 -12.43 15.59
N ILE A 141 1.97 -11.79 15.09
CA ILE A 141 3.31 -12.35 14.94
C ILE A 141 4.35 -11.25 15.16
N LEU A 142 5.47 -11.61 15.75
CA LEU A 142 6.65 -10.76 15.83
C LEU A 142 7.70 -11.36 14.93
N ILE A 143 8.22 -10.59 13.98
CA ILE A 143 9.27 -11.09 13.10
C ILE A 143 10.65 -10.52 13.44
N GLY A 144 10.72 -9.54 14.33
CA GLY A 144 11.95 -9.03 14.92
C GLY A 144 12.74 -8.06 14.06
N THR A 145 12.79 -8.29 12.76
CA THR A 145 13.48 -7.43 11.81
C THR A 145 12.81 -7.55 10.45
N GLY A 146 12.97 -6.56 9.60
CA GLY A 146 12.33 -6.55 8.29
C GLY A 146 12.22 -5.16 7.71
N ILE A 147 11.32 -5.02 6.74
CA ILE A 147 11.01 -3.74 6.12
C ILE A 147 9.89 -3.07 6.94
N PRO A 148 10.16 -1.95 7.60
CA PRO A 148 9.14 -1.30 8.44
C PRO A 148 8.10 -0.57 7.60
N LEU A 149 6.85 -0.54 8.10
CA LEU A 149 5.82 0.28 7.48
C LEU A 149 6.09 1.76 7.66
N PHE A 150 6.49 2.14 8.88
CA PHE A 150 6.75 3.53 9.23
C PHE A 150 8.23 3.77 9.41
N GLY A 151 8.65 5.00 9.14
CA GLY A 151 10.03 5.43 9.32
C GLY A 151 10.07 6.82 9.93
N PRO A 152 11.23 7.49 9.88
CA PRO A 152 11.35 8.84 10.41
C PRO A 152 10.37 9.80 9.76
N LEU A 153 9.76 10.66 10.56
CA LEU A 153 8.85 11.70 10.11
C LEU A 153 9.44 13.07 10.50
N ASN A 154 9.20 14.06 9.66
CA ASN A 154 9.67 15.43 9.91
C ASN A 154 8.84 16.11 11.02
N HIS A 155 7.63 15.60 11.26
CA HIS A 155 6.72 16.11 12.29
C HIS A 155 5.74 15.02 12.65
N ASP A 156 5.03 15.21 13.77
CA ASP A 156 3.99 14.26 14.18
C ASP A 156 2.85 14.26 13.17
N VAL A 157 2.30 13.08 12.91
CA VAL A 157 1.09 12.91 12.10
C VAL A 157 -0.02 12.41 13.02
N ARG A 158 -1.02 13.24 13.23
CA ARG A 158 -2.14 12.88 14.08
C ARG A 158 -3.20 12.12 13.30
N LEU A 159 -3.69 11.06 13.92
CA LEU A 159 -4.68 10.18 13.33
C LEU A 159 -5.99 10.26 14.09
N THR A 160 -7.10 10.13 13.36
CA THR A 160 -8.41 9.92 13.96
C THR A 160 -8.80 8.46 13.75
N HIS A 161 -9.02 7.75 14.84
CA HIS A 161 -9.46 6.36 14.75
C HIS A 161 -10.92 6.30 14.29
N ILE A 162 -11.17 5.54 13.23
CA ILE A 162 -12.51 5.43 12.62
C ILE A 162 -13.19 4.13 13.05
N ALA A 163 -12.50 2.99 12.93
CA ALA A 163 -13.08 1.69 13.24
C ALA A 163 -11.98 0.66 13.47
N THR A 164 -12.31 -0.38 14.23
CA THR A 164 -11.44 -1.55 14.41
C THR A 164 -12.29 -2.79 14.31
N GLN A 165 -11.82 -3.77 13.58
CA GLN A 165 -12.47 -5.05 13.41
C GLN A 165 -11.51 -6.17 13.82
N GLN A 166 -12.02 -7.11 14.60
CA GLN A 166 -11.30 -8.29 15.05
C GLN A 166 -11.79 -9.50 14.27
N PHE A 167 -10.85 -10.33 13.81
CA PHE A 167 -11.17 -11.54 13.04
C PHE A 167 -10.88 -12.79 13.87
N GLU A 168 -11.54 -13.91 13.51
CA GLU A 168 -11.43 -15.16 14.27
C GLU A 168 -9.99 -15.70 14.31
N ASN A 169 -9.19 -15.44 13.28
CA ASN A 169 -7.79 -15.89 13.24
C ASN A 169 -6.84 -15.01 14.07
N GLY A 170 -7.37 -14.03 14.80
CA GLY A 170 -6.56 -13.12 15.62
C GLY A 170 -6.06 -11.89 14.91
N TYR A 171 -6.37 -11.72 13.63
CA TYR A 171 -6.03 -10.49 12.91
C TYR A 171 -6.88 -9.34 13.42
N VAL A 172 -6.28 -8.14 13.51
CA VAL A 172 -6.98 -6.94 13.94
C VAL A 172 -6.75 -5.85 12.89
N GLN A 173 -7.85 -5.38 12.29
CA GLN A 173 -7.79 -4.35 11.27
C GLN A 173 -8.33 -3.04 11.82
N SER A 174 -7.54 -1.98 11.72
CA SER A 174 -7.93 -0.64 12.17
C SER A 174 -7.88 0.33 11.00
N ARG A 175 -8.87 1.20 10.97
CA ARG A 175 -8.97 2.28 9.98
C ARG A 175 -8.76 3.62 10.67
N TYR A 176 -7.90 4.44 10.09
CA TYR A 176 -7.59 5.77 10.58
C TYR A 176 -7.71 6.78 9.45
N ARG A 177 -8.14 7.98 9.80
CA ARG A 177 -8.10 9.12 8.90
C ARG A 177 -7.00 10.06 9.37
N ILE A 178 -6.27 10.63 8.42
CA ILE A 178 -5.27 11.65 8.73
C ILE A 178 -5.94 13.00 8.59
N ALA A 179 -5.87 13.81 9.64
CA ALA A 179 -6.41 15.14 9.62
C ALA A 179 -5.58 16.02 8.68
N ASP A 180 -6.26 16.86 7.90
CA ASP A 180 -5.59 17.87 7.11
C ASP A 180 -4.93 18.84 8.08
N GLY A 181 -3.61 18.87 8.05
CA GLY A 181 -2.81 19.71 8.94
C GLY A 181 -2.83 21.16 8.56
#